data_5f596a7b920f839c5660d1976307e216
#
_entry.id   5f596a7b920f839c5660d1976307e216
#
_cell.length_a   1.000
_cell.length_b   1.000
_cell.length_c   1.000
_cell.angle_alpha   90.00
_cell.angle_beta   90.00
_cell.angle_gamma   90.00
#
_symmetry.space_group_name_H-M   'P 1'
#
loop_
_entity.id
_entity.type
_entity.pdbx_description
1 polymer ?
#
loop_
_entity_poly.entity_id
_entity_poly.type
_entity_poly.pdbx_seq_one_letter_code
_entity_poly.pdbx_strand_id
1 'polypeptide(L)'
;MYKRQGLLGASLPRDHAYGFIKLGRLVECADMTTRIMDVGAGDIMERAGRFGAIDPLLWGALLQALSAAAAYRREVGPIIEKDAALNFIFLSSTFPRSIKYFVRETRKELMRLNNHDLAIRAVERLRRRLTRLDAEHFTSGELHGYIDDFQLQLTSLDAAIQATWFSWENA
;
A
#
# COMPACT_ATOMS: atom_id res chain seq x y z
N MET A 1 -10.27 15.88 9.52
CA MET A 1 -10.17 14.43 9.74
C MET A 1 -8.86 14.00 10.43
N TYR A 2 -7.71 14.56 10.10
CA TYR A 2 -6.39 14.18 10.65
C TYR A 2 -6.21 14.36 12.17
N LYS A 3 -6.88 15.32 12.83
CA LYS A 3 -6.76 15.54 14.29
C LYS A 3 -7.29 14.37 15.13
N ARG A 4 -8.34 13.68 14.67
CA ARG A 4 -8.92 12.53 15.42
C ARG A 4 -8.02 11.29 15.36
N GLN A 5 -7.34 11.06 14.24
CA GLN A 5 -6.43 9.91 14.10
C GLN A 5 -5.17 10.05 14.95
N GLY A 6 -4.65 11.28 15.11
CA GLY A 6 -3.54 11.57 16.02
C GLY A 6 -3.89 11.29 17.48
N LEU A 7 -5.10 11.68 17.91
CA LEU A 7 -5.60 11.42 19.25
C LEU A 7 -5.75 9.92 19.55
N LEU A 8 -6.31 9.13 18.63
CA LEU A 8 -6.41 7.68 18.79
C LEU A 8 -5.03 7.02 18.95
N GLY A 9 -4.04 7.48 18.17
CA GLY A 9 -2.66 6.99 18.28
C GLY A 9 -1.96 7.37 19.60
N ALA A 10 -2.37 8.45 20.25
CA ALA A 10 -1.74 8.96 21.46
C ALA A 10 -2.44 8.48 22.76
N SER A 11 -3.73 8.15 22.72
CA SER A 11 -4.56 7.92 23.92
C SER A 11 -5.06 6.50 24.09
N LEU A 12 -5.09 5.66 23.04
CA LEU A 12 -5.57 4.29 23.16
C LEU A 12 -4.52 3.34 23.74
N PRO A 13 -4.90 2.44 24.65
CA PRO A 13 -4.08 1.31 25.06
C PRO A 13 -3.61 0.49 23.86
N ARG A 14 -2.41 -0.07 23.95
CA ARG A 14 -1.81 -0.91 22.89
C ARG A 14 -2.29 -2.37 22.95
N ASP A 15 -3.59 -2.55 23.12
CA ASP A 15 -4.29 -3.82 23.20
C ASP A 15 -4.74 -4.34 21.82
N HIS A 16 -5.53 -5.41 21.81
CA HIS A 16 -6.05 -6.00 20.59
C HIS A 16 -6.96 -5.03 19.81
N ALA A 17 -7.76 -4.21 20.49
CA ALA A 17 -8.63 -3.22 19.84
C ALA A 17 -7.80 -2.21 19.03
N TYR A 18 -6.69 -1.72 19.61
CA TYR A 18 -5.76 -0.86 18.90
C TYR A 18 -5.14 -1.58 17.69
N GLY A 19 -4.82 -2.88 17.82
CA GLY A 19 -4.32 -3.72 16.73
C GLY A 19 -5.28 -3.74 15.54
N PHE A 20 -6.57 -3.94 15.78
CA PHE A 20 -7.60 -3.92 14.72
C PHE A 20 -7.76 -2.54 14.08
N ILE A 21 -7.74 -1.46 14.85
CA ILE A 21 -7.78 -0.09 14.31
C ILE A 21 -6.55 0.13 13.39
N LYS A 22 -5.38 -0.33 13.81
CA LYS A 22 -4.15 -0.22 12.99
C LYS A 22 -4.25 -1.05 11.72
N LEU A 23 -4.77 -2.27 11.79
CA LEU A 23 -5.01 -3.14 10.62
C LEU A 23 -5.95 -2.47 9.61
N GLY A 24 -7.10 -1.96 10.07
CA GLY A 24 -8.04 -1.25 9.20
C GLY A 24 -7.41 -0.05 8.50
N ARG A 25 -6.61 0.75 9.21
CA ARG A 25 -5.86 1.88 8.61
C ARG A 25 -4.83 1.44 7.59
N LEU A 26 -4.15 0.34 7.83
CA LEU A 26 -3.18 -0.22 6.89
C LEU A 26 -3.87 -0.68 5.60
N VAL A 27 -4.98 -1.39 5.72
CA VAL A 27 -5.80 -1.85 4.58
C VAL A 27 -6.31 -0.66 3.77
N GLU A 28 -6.92 0.34 4.44
CA GLU A 28 -7.40 1.57 3.80
C GLU A 28 -6.28 2.32 3.07
N CYS A 29 -5.11 2.46 3.71
CA CYS A 29 -3.97 3.11 3.07
C CYS A 29 -3.48 2.36 1.83
N ALA A 30 -3.45 1.04 1.85
CA ALA A 30 -3.04 0.23 0.72
C ALA A 30 -4.05 0.32 -0.44
N ASP A 31 -5.36 0.23 -0.14
CA ASP A 31 -6.43 0.39 -1.13
C ASP A 31 -6.36 1.77 -1.81
N MET A 32 -6.27 2.84 -1.02
CA MET A 32 -6.14 4.19 -1.56
C MET A 32 -4.86 4.39 -2.38
N THR A 33 -3.74 3.82 -1.95
CA THR A 33 -2.48 3.93 -2.69
C THR A 33 -2.60 3.24 -4.04
N THR A 34 -3.12 2.03 -4.09
CA THR A 34 -3.27 1.27 -5.35
C THR A 34 -4.25 1.95 -6.31
N ARG A 35 -5.37 2.49 -5.82
CA ARG A 35 -6.31 3.24 -6.66
C ARG A 35 -5.70 4.52 -7.25
N ILE A 36 -4.95 5.28 -6.46
CA ILE A 36 -4.25 6.48 -6.95
C ILE A 36 -3.18 6.09 -7.98
N MET A 37 -2.50 4.97 -7.77
CA MET A 37 -1.51 4.46 -8.71
C MET A 37 -2.15 3.98 -10.01
N ASP A 38 -3.25 3.27 -9.93
CA ASP A 38 -3.96 2.75 -11.09
C ASP A 38 -4.38 3.87 -12.05
N VAL A 39 -5.08 4.87 -11.52
CA VAL A 39 -5.56 6.00 -12.33
C VAL A 39 -4.40 6.93 -12.72
N GLY A 40 -3.55 7.32 -11.76
CA GLY A 40 -2.54 8.36 -11.98
C GLY A 40 -1.33 7.85 -12.76
N ALA A 41 -0.76 6.72 -12.38
CA ALA A 41 0.41 6.18 -13.06
C ALA A 41 0.04 5.57 -14.42
N GLY A 42 -1.09 4.90 -14.53
CA GLY A 42 -1.62 4.38 -15.79
C GLY A 42 -1.73 5.48 -16.85
N ASP A 43 -2.39 6.57 -16.52
CA ASP A 43 -2.57 7.75 -17.39
C ASP A 43 -1.23 8.38 -17.82
N ILE A 44 -0.28 8.51 -16.89
CA ILE A 44 1.07 9.04 -17.20
C ILE A 44 1.81 8.10 -18.17
N MET A 45 1.75 6.79 -17.92
CA MET A 45 2.46 5.79 -18.72
C MET A 45 1.86 5.62 -20.12
N GLU A 46 0.54 5.74 -20.27
CA GLU A 46 -0.11 5.72 -21.59
C GLU A 46 0.26 6.93 -22.45
N ARG A 47 0.54 8.06 -21.80
CA ARG A 47 0.95 9.31 -22.46
C ARG A 47 2.47 9.44 -22.60
N ALA A 48 3.23 8.53 -21.99
CA ALA A 48 4.69 8.58 -21.99
C ALA A 48 5.26 8.70 -23.43
N GLY A 49 6.23 9.58 -23.58
CA GLY A 49 6.86 9.87 -24.88
C GLY A 49 6.13 10.90 -25.74
N ARG A 50 4.86 11.24 -25.45
CA ARG A 50 4.17 12.35 -26.16
C ARG A 50 4.59 13.72 -25.65
N PHE A 51 5.03 13.81 -24.39
CA PHE A 51 5.32 15.04 -23.69
C PHE A 51 6.61 14.99 -22.87
N GLY A 52 7.60 14.21 -23.24
CA GLY A 52 8.81 13.84 -22.48
C GLY A 52 9.38 14.83 -21.46
N ALA A 53 9.28 16.14 -21.72
CA ALA A 53 9.71 17.17 -20.77
C ALA A 53 8.76 17.37 -19.58
N ILE A 54 7.52 16.88 -19.64
CA ILE A 54 6.47 17.05 -18.61
C ILE A 54 6.39 15.81 -17.70
N ASP A 55 6.88 14.66 -18.13
CA ASP A 55 6.80 13.40 -17.38
C ASP A 55 7.27 13.53 -15.92
N PRO A 56 8.41 14.16 -15.59
CA PRO A 56 8.84 14.34 -14.21
C PRO A 56 7.86 15.16 -13.36
N LEU A 57 7.16 16.13 -13.97
CA LEU A 57 6.15 16.94 -13.28
C LEU A 57 4.90 16.10 -12.94
N LEU A 58 4.48 15.24 -13.87
CA LEU A 58 3.33 14.35 -13.67
C LEU A 58 3.63 13.31 -12.57
N TRP A 59 4.79 12.68 -12.59
CA TRP A 59 5.24 11.79 -11.53
C TRP A 59 5.38 12.53 -10.19
N GLY A 60 5.86 13.78 -10.21
CA GLY A 60 5.92 14.66 -9.04
C GLY A 60 4.54 14.95 -8.46
N ALA A 61 3.53 15.22 -9.30
CA ALA A 61 2.15 15.44 -8.89
C ALA A 61 1.54 14.15 -8.29
N LEU A 62 1.81 12.98 -8.87
CA LEU A 62 1.40 11.68 -8.33
C LEU A 62 2.01 11.43 -6.94
N LEU A 63 3.32 11.68 -6.77
CA LEU A 63 3.98 11.59 -5.47
C LEU A 63 3.37 12.56 -4.44
N GLN A 64 2.95 13.77 -4.87
CA GLN A 64 2.25 14.71 -3.99
C GLN A 64 0.85 14.19 -3.60
N ALA A 65 0.08 13.65 -4.54
CA ALA A 65 -1.24 13.05 -4.27
C ALA A 65 -1.13 11.92 -3.23
N LEU A 66 -0.07 11.13 -3.28
CA LEU A 66 0.25 10.10 -2.29
C LEU A 66 0.85 10.65 -0.99
N SER A 67 1.07 11.96 -0.87
CA SER A 67 1.83 12.58 0.24
C SER A 67 3.26 11.99 0.37
N ALA A 68 3.83 11.55 -0.74
CA ALA A 68 5.08 10.81 -0.83
C ALA A 68 6.29 11.70 -1.18
N ALA A 69 6.06 12.89 -1.75
CA ALA A 69 7.12 13.72 -2.37
C ALA A 69 8.29 14.03 -1.43
N ALA A 70 8.02 14.36 -0.17
CA ALA A 70 9.08 14.67 0.80
C ALA A 70 9.86 13.40 1.22
N ALA A 71 9.18 12.26 1.35
CA ALA A 71 9.81 10.98 1.67
C ALA A 71 10.64 10.46 0.50
N TYR A 72 10.11 10.57 -0.73
CA TYR A 72 10.81 10.23 -1.95
C TYR A 72 12.15 11.00 -2.08
N ARG A 73 12.11 12.33 -1.92
CA ARG A 73 13.33 13.14 -2.01
C ARG A 73 14.40 12.78 -0.98
N ARG A 74 14.01 12.31 0.19
CA ARG A 74 14.94 11.87 1.24
C ARG A 74 15.52 10.49 0.98
N GLU A 75 14.73 9.57 0.42
CA GLU A 75 15.13 8.16 0.24
C GLU A 75 15.78 7.92 -1.12
N VAL A 76 15.28 8.57 -2.17
CA VAL A 76 15.70 8.38 -3.57
C VAL A 76 16.52 9.55 -4.10
N GLY A 77 16.06 10.78 -3.87
CA GLY A 77 16.71 11.99 -4.34
C GLY A 77 15.77 12.99 -5.01
N PRO A 78 16.32 14.11 -5.54
CA PRO A 78 15.52 15.18 -6.12
C PRO A 78 15.00 14.88 -7.55
N ILE A 79 15.64 13.95 -8.26
CA ILE A 79 15.29 13.59 -9.64
C ILE A 79 14.11 12.61 -9.59
N ILE A 80 13.07 12.91 -10.35
CA ILE A 80 11.85 12.06 -10.39
C ILE A 80 11.79 11.37 -11.74
N GLU A 81 11.94 10.05 -11.71
CA GLU A 81 11.83 9.17 -12.86
C GLU A 81 10.76 8.10 -12.60
N LYS A 82 10.15 7.58 -13.67
CA LYS A 82 9.09 6.55 -13.58
C LYS A 82 9.50 5.39 -12.69
N ASP A 83 10.62 4.75 -13.03
CA ASP A 83 11.05 3.51 -12.38
C ASP A 83 11.40 3.72 -10.91
N ALA A 84 12.09 4.82 -10.61
CA ALA A 84 12.41 5.21 -9.25
C ALA A 84 11.15 5.53 -8.42
N ALA A 85 10.15 6.19 -9.02
CA ALA A 85 8.88 6.48 -8.36
C ALA A 85 8.06 5.21 -8.09
N LEU A 86 7.97 4.31 -9.08
CA LEU A 86 7.29 3.02 -8.93
C LEU A 86 7.98 2.17 -7.86
N ASN A 87 9.30 2.01 -7.93
CA ASN A 87 10.07 1.29 -6.92
C ASN A 87 9.86 1.85 -5.52
N PHE A 88 9.89 3.17 -5.37
CA PHE A 88 9.66 3.80 -4.08
C PHE A 88 8.25 3.50 -3.54
N ILE A 89 7.20 3.67 -4.35
CA ILE A 89 5.81 3.47 -3.91
C ILE A 89 5.55 2.00 -3.59
N PHE A 90 6.08 1.07 -4.37
CA PHE A 90 5.87 -0.36 -4.11
C PHE A 90 6.83 -0.93 -3.06
N LEU A 91 8.10 -0.54 -3.05
CA LEU A 91 9.16 -1.27 -2.36
C LEU A 91 9.84 -0.50 -1.22
N SER A 92 9.53 0.76 -0.95
CA SER A 92 10.08 1.46 0.22
C SER A 92 9.69 0.74 1.51
N SER A 93 10.68 0.50 2.36
CA SER A 93 10.44 -0.10 3.69
C SER A 93 10.12 0.94 4.77
N THR A 94 10.34 2.21 4.50
CA THR A 94 10.18 3.30 5.47
C THR A 94 8.95 4.15 5.24
N PHE A 95 8.47 4.23 4.00
CA PHE A 95 7.33 5.05 3.64
C PHE A 95 5.99 4.37 4.03
N PRO A 96 5.18 4.98 4.91
CA PRO A 96 3.98 4.33 5.48
C PRO A 96 2.88 3.97 4.49
N ARG A 97 2.88 4.57 3.30
CA ARG A 97 1.91 4.27 2.22
C ARG A 97 2.47 3.33 1.16
N SER A 98 3.72 2.88 1.29
CA SER A 98 4.24 1.88 0.35
C SER A 98 3.61 0.53 0.57
N ILE A 99 3.52 -0.25 -0.50
CA ILE A 99 2.94 -1.60 -0.45
C ILE A 99 3.79 -2.54 0.42
N LYS A 100 5.11 -2.43 0.36
CA LYS A 100 6.02 -3.21 1.21
C LYS A 100 5.86 -2.90 2.69
N TYR A 101 5.72 -1.63 3.03
CA TYR A 101 5.46 -1.20 4.41
C TYR A 101 4.12 -1.77 4.90
N PHE A 102 3.06 -1.64 4.10
CA PHE A 102 1.76 -2.23 4.40
C PHE A 102 1.83 -3.72 4.70
N VAL A 103 2.42 -4.51 3.80
CA VAL A 103 2.53 -5.97 3.96
C VAL A 103 3.30 -6.33 5.23
N ARG A 104 4.41 -5.64 5.48
CA ARG A 104 5.25 -5.87 6.67
C ARG A 104 4.51 -5.55 7.97
N GLU A 105 3.90 -4.37 8.07
CA GLU A 105 3.22 -3.93 9.28
C GLU A 105 1.93 -4.71 9.53
N THR A 106 1.17 -5.05 8.48
CA THR A 106 0.01 -5.91 8.59
C THR A 106 0.39 -7.28 9.16
N ARG A 107 1.42 -7.92 8.60
CA ARG A 107 1.93 -9.18 9.13
C ARG A 107 2.33 -9.07 10.59
N LYS A 108 3.05 -8.01 10.96
CA LYS A 108 3.50 -7.76 12.34
C LYS A 108 2.32 -7.61 13.32
N GLU A 109 1.27 -6.90 12.94
CA GLU A 109 0.09 -6.76 13.79
C GLU A 109 -0.71 -8.05 13.89
N LEU A 110 -0.90 -8.78 12.78
CA LEU A 110 -1.58 -10.07 12.78
C LEU A 110 -0.90 -11.09 13.70
N MET A 111 0.44 -11.14 13.71
CA MET A 111 1.21 -12.05 14.57
C MET A 111 1.05 -11.77 16.07
N ARG A 112 0.47 -10.63 16.46
CA ARG A 112 0.16 -10.28 17.85
C ARG A 112 -1.23 -10.74 18.30
N LEU A 113 -2.06 -11.15 17.36
CA LEU A 113 -3.44 -11.60 17.59
C LEU A 113 -3.49 -13.12 17.69
N ASN A 114 -4.42 -13.65 18.47
CA ASN A 114 -4.67 -15.09 18.53
C ASN A 114 -5.43 -15.55 17.26
N ASN A 115 -5.31 -16.83 16.91
CA ASN A 115 -6.02 -17.47 15.79
C ASN A 115 -5.72 -16.84 14.41
N HIS A 116 -4.54 -16.25 14.23
CA HIS A 116 -4.16 -15.45 13.06
C HIS A 116 -3.84 -16.23 11.78
N ASP A 117 -3.86 -17.56 11.80
CA ASP A 117 -3.34 -18.42 10.71
C ASP A 117 -3.97 -18.12 9.35
N LEU A 118 -5.28 -17.91 9.29
CA LEU A 118 -5.99 -17.63 8.05
C LEU A 118 -5.55 -16.28 7.46
N ALA A 119 -5.51 -15.25 8.28
CA ALA A 119 -5.09 -13.91 7.88
C ALA A 119 -3.58 -13.85 7.54
N ILE A 120 -2.74 -14.59 8.27
CA ILE A 120 -1.31 -14.73 7.95
C ILE A 120 -1.11 -15.37 6.58
N ARG A 121 -1.84 -16.44 6.26
CA ARG A 121 -1.77 -17.03 4.90
C ARG A 121 -2.14 -16.03 3.80
N ALA A 122 -3.13 -15.17 4.06
CA ALA A 122 -3.52 -14.13 3.10
C ALA A 122 -2.41 -13.08 2.91
N VAL A 123 -1.85 -12.53 3.99
CA VAL A 123 -0.77 -11.52 3.87
C VAL A 123 0.52 -12.12 3.29
N GLU A 124 0.80 -13.40 3.52
CA GLU A 124 1.96 -14.08 2.91
C GLU A 124 1.81 -14.27 1.39
N ARG A 125 0.58 -14.35 0.86
CA ARG A 125 0.36 -14.32 -0.60
C ARG A 125 0.75 -12.95 -1.18
N LEU A 126 0.31 -11.86 -0.55
CA LEU A 126 0.72 -10.49 -0.91
C LEU A 126 2.24 -10.33 -0.86
N ARG A 127 2.88 -10.82 0.21
CA ARG A 127 4.32 -10.76 0.37
C ARG A 127 5.07 -11.48 -0.75
N ARG A 128 4.67 -12.71 -1.08
CA ARG A 128 5.30 -13.48 -2.18
C ARG A 128 5.15 -12.80 -3.53
N ARG A 129 4.00 -12.15 -3.78
CA ARG A 129 3.79 -11.39 -5.01
C ARG A 129 4.74 -10.19 -5.08
N LEU A 130 4.85 -9.47 -3.98
CA LEU A 130 5.73 -8.30 -3.90
C LEU A 130 7.23 -8.65 -4.07
N THR A 131 7.66 -9.81 -3.58
CA THR A 131 9.07 -10.25 -3.77
C THR A 131 9.41 -10.63 -5.20
N ARG A 132 8.41 -10.84 -6.06
CA ARG A 132 8.58 -11.15 -7.49
C ARG A 132 8.34 -9.92 -8.38
N LEU A 133 8.07 -8.79 -7.76
CA LEU A 133 7.76 -7.56 -8.47
C LEU A 133 9.03 -7.00 -9.09
N ASP A 134 8.99 -6.80 -10.39
CA ASP A 134 9.92 -5.98 -11.14
C ASP A 134 9.19 -4.70 -11.58
N ALA A 135 9.26 -3.67 -10.74
CA ALA A 135 8.53 -2.44 -10.96
C ALA A 135 9.16 -1.55 -12.05
N GLU A 136 10.44 -1.79 -12.41
CA GLU A 136 11.17 -0.98 -13.36
C GLU A 136 10.68 -1.21 -14.80
N HIS A 137 10.18 -2.41 -15.10
CA HIS A 137 9.78 -2.78 -16.46
C HIS A 137 8.27 -2.75 -16.68
N PHE A 138 7.49 -2.18 -15.78
CA PHE A 138 6.04 -2.08 -15.98
C PHE A 138 5.66 -1.27 -17.21
N THR A 139 4.87 -1.88 -18.08
CA THR A 139 3.97 -1.17 -19.01
C THR A 139 2.71 -0.72 -18.27
N SER A 140 1.92 0.17 -18.86
CA SER A 140 0.63 0.60 -18.29
C SER A 140 -0.30 -0.58 -18.01
N GLY A 141 -0.45 -1.50 -18.97
CA GLY A 141 -1.30 -2.67 -18.81
C GLY A 141 -0.82 -3.65 -17.75
N GLU A 142 0.50 -3.85 -17.61
CA GLU A 142 1.07 -4.71 -16.57
C GLU A 142 0.89 -4.10 -15.17
N LEU A 143 1.03 -2.78 -15.04
CA LEU A 143 0.75 -2.08 -13.80
C LEU A 143 -0.71 -2.23 -13.40
N HIS A 144 -1.64 -2.00 -14.32
CA HIS A 144 -3.08 -2.16 -14.10
C HIS A 144 -3.42 -3.59 -13.65
N GLY A 145 -2.98 -4.61 -14.39
CA GLY A 145 -3.18 -6.01 -14.03
C GLY A 145 -2.56 -6.38 -12.68
N TYR A 146 -1.39 -5.81 -12.33
CA TYR A 146 -0.79 -6.02 -11.03
C TYR A 146 -1.62 -5.43 -9.90
N ILE A 147 -2.16 -4.23 -10.10
CA ILE A 147 -2.98 -3.53 -9.11
C ILE A 147 -4.31 -4.26 -8.91
N ASP A 148 -4.98 -4.68 -9.97
CA ASP A 148 -6.23 -5.46 -9.90
C ASP A 148 -6.06 -6.72 -9.07
N ASP A 149 -5.04 -7.52 -9.39
CA ASP A 149 -4.72 -8.72 -8.63
C ASP A 149 -4.36 -8.42 -7.17
N PHE A 150 -3.69 -7.30 -6.91
CA PHE A 150 -3.37 -6.88 -5.54
C PHE A 150 -4.65 -6.54 -4.77
N GLN A 151 -5.58 -5.82 -5.37
CA GLN A 151 -6.87 -5.46 -4.76
C GLN A 151 -7.72 -6.70 -4.46
N LEU A 152 -7.75 -7.70 -5.34
CA LEU A 152 -8.40 -8.98 -5.08
C LEU A 152 -7.78 -9.70 -3.86
N GLN A 153 -6.46 -9.67 -3.73
CA GLN A 153 -5.78 -10.25 -2.57
C GLN A 153 -6.01 -9.45 -1.29
N LEU A 154 -6.12 -8.12 -1.40
CA LEU A 154 -6.46 -7.25 -0.28
C LEU A 154 -7.87 -7.54 0.24
N THR A 155 -8.84 -7.70 -0.66
CA THR A 155 -10.20 -8.16 -0.33
C THR A 155 -10.20 -9.53 0.34
N SER A 156 -9.37 -10.47 -0.14
CA SER A 156 -9.21 -11.79 0.48
C SER A 156 -8.62 -11.72 1.88
N LEU A 157 -7.70 -10.77 2.14
CA LEU A 157 -7.15 -10.52 3.47
C LEU A 157 -8.21 -9.95 4.41
N ASP A 158 -8.99 -8.98 3.94
CA ASP A 158 -10.09 -8.40 4.73
C ASP A 158 -11.12 -9.46 5.10
N ALA A 159 -11.55 -10.29 4.15
CA ALA A 159 -12.45 -11.41 4.40
C ALA A 159 -11.89 -12.41 5.43
N ALA A 160 -10.57 -12.69 5.38
CA ALA A 160 -9.92 -13.56 6.35
C ALA A 160 -9.91 -12.95 7.76
N ILE A 161 -9.71 -11.64 7.88
CA ILE A 161 -9.78 -10.92 9.16
C ILE A 161 -11.22 -10.96 9.69
N GLN A 162 -12.21 -10.67 8.85
CA GLN A 162 -13.62 -10.68 9.25
C GLN A 162 -14.06 -12.08 9.70
N ALA A 163 -13.75 -13.12 8.93
CA ALA A 163 -14.10 -14.50 9.27
C ALA A 163 -13.44 -14.98 10.58
N THR A 164 -12.25 -14.48 10.91
CA THR A 164 -11.51 -14.94 12.09
C THR A 164 -11.99 -14.26 13.37
N TRP A 165 -12.30 -12.96 13.34
CA TRP A 165 -12.53 -12.20 14.57
C TRP A 165 -13.89 -11.48 14.65
N PHE A 166 -14.63 -11.40 13.53
CA PHE A 166 -15.88 -10.65 13.46
C PHE A 166 -17.08 -11.48 12.97
N SER A 167 -16.91 -12.78 12.74
CA SER A 167 -18.06 -13.67 12.42
C SER A 167 -18.84 -14.01 13.68
N TRP A 168 -20.17 -13.87 13.63
CA TRP A 168 -21.10 -14.17 14.73
C TRP A 168 -21.26 -15.66 15.02
N GLU A 169 -20.73 -16.53 14.14
CA GLU A 169 -20.82 -17.99 14.28
C GLU A 169 -19.81 -18.56 15.30
N ASN A 170 -18.91 -17.75 15.84
CA ASN A 170 -17.88 -18.17 16.81
C ASN A 170 -18.08 -17.53 18.21
N ALA A 171 -19.27 -17.00 18.53
CA ALA A 171 -19.60 -16.42 19.83
C ALA A 171 -20.36 -17.40 20.72
#